data_19d5fcfab3df657b23fc4e37050ba3b8
#
_entry.id   19d5fcfab3df657b23fc4e37050ba3b8
#
_cell.length_a   1.000
_cell.length_b   1.000
_cell.length_c   1.000
_cell.angle_alpha   90.00
_cell.angle_beta   90.00
_cell.angle_gamma   90.00
#
_symmetry.space_group_name_H-M   'P 1'
#
loop_
_entity.id
_entity.type
_entity.pdbx_description
1 polymer ?
#
loop_
_entity_poly.entity_id
_entity_poly.type
_entity_poly.pdbx_seq_one_letter_code
_entity_poly.pdbx_strand_id
1 'polypeptide(L)'
;MHKYFNLFDLKQKVNYRTEILSGLTVAMALIPEAVAFALIAGLSPLTGLYAAFIMGIITAIFGGRPGMISGATGAIAVVFFGLVTSLKQINPNITVDEITQYVFATVILAGIIQIIAGILKLGKFMRLVPQPVIFGFVNGLAIIIFLSQLSQFTTDSTDPNAPWMSGQELYIFIGLVVTAMVIIWGLPKITKVVPAALTAILAIFGIVYFFDISTTTVGDIASIQGGFPPFNLPSIPLSLETLELIFPYAAIVAGVGLIESLLTLNIIDEITQTRGRGNKEAVAQGAANILSGLLSGMGGCAMIGQSLINISSGARARLSGIVAAIMLLVFIMFGSSLIEKLPMAALTGLMIMVSIGTFEWASFRTFNRMPKSDVIVMLAVTLITVLLHNLALAVLLGVVIAALVFSWDNAKRIRARKHIDKDGVKHYEIYGPLFFGSISVFNEKFDVQADPTDVIIDFAESRVVDMSAIEALNKITERYREAGKKVQLKHLSKDCSRLLKNAEKIIDVNVMEDPTYKLVSDQLS
;
A
#
# COMPACT_ATOMS: atom_id res chain seq x y z
N MET A 1 -6.44 -0.22 -32.75
CA MET A 1 -7.33 0.36 -31.71
C MET A 1 -8.01 -0.67 -30.82
N HIS A 2 -8.31 -1.89 -31.23
CA HIS A 2 -8.93 -2.94 -30.40
C HIS A 2 -8.13 -3.44 -29.18
N LYS A 3 -6.84 -3.15 -29.07
CA LYS A 3 -5.98 -3.61 -27.94
C LYS A 3 -6.06 -2.73 -26.69
N TYR A 4 -6.60 -1.51 -26.77
CA TYR A 4 -6.61 -0.52 -25.69
C TYR A 4 -7.98 -0.28 -25.05
N PHE A 5 -9.06 -0.62 -25.74
CA PHE A 5 -10.45 -0.39 -25.32
C PHE A 5 -11.27 -1.68 -25.26
N ASN A 6 -10.79 -2.68 -24.52
CA ASN A 6 -11.67 -3.79 -24.15
C ASN A 6 -12.50 -3.37 -22.92
N LEU A 7 -13.51 -2.53 -23.16
CA LEU A 7 -14.49 -2.16 -22.11
C LEU A 7 -15.26 -3.38 -21.61
N PHE A 8 -15.49 -4.36 -22.47
CA PHE A 8 -16.12 -5.62 -22.12
C PHE A 8 -15.20 -6.75 -22.58
N ASP A 9 -14.72 -7.55 -21.65
CA ASP A 9 -14.04 -8.79 -22.02
C ASP A 9 -15.10 -9.80 -22.47
N LEU A 10 -15.47 -9.70 -23.75
CA LEU A 10 -16.53 -10.50 -24.38
C LEU A 10 -16.27 -12.01 -24.36
N LYS A 11 -15.10 -12.43 -23.89
CA LYS A 11 -14.75 -13.84 -23.76
C LYS A 11 -15.24 -14.49 -22.45
N GLN A 12 -15.63 -13.71 -21.45
CA GLN A 12 -16.24 -14.23 -20.21
C GLN A 12 -17.76 -14.16 -20.31
N LYS A 13 -18.43 -15.27 -19.92
CA LYS A 13 -19.88 -15.27 -19.73
C LYS A 13 -20.22 -14.36 -18.54
N VAL A 14 -20.63 -13.14 -18.82
CA VAL A 14 -21.02 -12.17 -17.80
C VAL A 14 -22.45 -12.44 -17.37
N ASN A 15 -22.66 -12.68 -16.08
CA ASN A 15 -24.01 -12.73 -15.51
C ASN A 15 -24.43 -11.29 -15.11
N TYR A 16 -25.17 -10.62 -15.98
CA TYR A 16 -25.59 -9.23 -15.77
C TYR A 16 -26.34 -9.01 -14.46
N ARG A 17 -27.21 -9.97 -14.07
CA ARG A 17 -27.96 -9.88 -12.81
C ARG A 17 -27.02 -9.89 -11.60
N THR A 18 -26.04 -10.77 -11.58
CA THR A 18 -25.05 -10.85 -10.51
C THR A 18 -24.19 -9.59 -10.45
N GLU A 19 -23.75 -9.09 -11.60
CA GLU A 19 -22.95 -7.87 -11.66
C GLU A 19 -23.72 -6.64 -11.13
N ILE A 20 -25.00 -6.48 -11.52
CA ILE A 20 -25.83 -5.36 -11.05
C ILE A 20 -26.09 -5.46 -9.56
N LEU A 21 -26.48 -6.62 -9.05
CA LEU A 21 -26.75 -6.82 -7.62
C LEU A 21 -25.47 -6.62 -6.77
N SER A 22 -24.34 -7.12 -7.26
CA SER A 22 -23.04 -6.91 -6.62
C SER A 22 -22.66 -5.43 -6.55
N GLY A 23 -22.81 -4.73 -7.68
CA GLY A 23 -22.56 -3.29 -7.74
C GLY A 23 -23.45 -2.48 -6.80
N LEU A 24 -24.73 -2.83 -6.70
CA LEU A 24 -25.66 -2.18 -5.77
C LEU A 24 -25.24 -2.43 -4.30
N THR A 25 -24.85 -3.67 -3.97
CA THR A 25 -24.37 -4.02 -2.63
C THR A 25 -23.13 -3.21 -2.26
N VAL A 26 -22.19 -3.07 -3.21
CA VAL A 26 -20.97 -2.28 -3.01
C VAL A 26 -21.30 -0.79 -2.84
N ALA A 27 -22.20 -0.22 -3.65
CA ALA A 27 -22.61 1.19 -3.53
C ALA A 27 -23.14 1.50 -2.13
N MET A 28 -24.00 0.63 -1.61
CA MET A 28 -24.57 0.80 -0.27
C MET A 28 -23.51 0.69 0.84
N ALA A 29 -22.47 -0.10 0.66
CA ALA A 29 -21.38 -0.21 1.61
C ALA A 29 -20.41 0.99 1.54
N LEU A 30 -20.22 1.57 0.34
CA LEU A 30 -19.31 2.69 0.10
C LEU A 30 -19.78 4.01 0.73
N ILE A 31 -21.09 4.28 0.78
CA ILE A 31 -21.64 5.56 1.26
C ILE A 31 -21.14 5.90 2.67
N PRO A 32 -21.39 5.06 3.69
CA PRO A 32 -20.98 5.38 5.06
C PRO A 32 -19.46 5.46 5.21
N GLU A 33 -18.71 4.63 4.49
CA GLU A 33 -17.25 4.67 4.55
C GLU A 33 -16.68 5.94 3.91
N ALA A 34 -17.19 6.35 2.75
CA ALA A 34 -16.74 7.57 2.09
C ALA A 34 -17.02 8.82 2.94
N VAL A 35 -18.19 8.87 3.60
CA VAL A 35 -18.55 9.93 4.57
C VAL A 35 -17.56 9.93 5.73
N ALA A 36 -17.36 8.77 6.36
CA ALA A 36 -16.49 8.65 7.53
C ALA A 36 -15.03 9.00 7.21
N PHE A 37 -14.51 8.58 6.07
CA PHE A 37 -13.14 8.92 5.66
C PHE A 37 -12.97 10.41 5.34
N ALA A 38 -13.98 11.06 4.75
CA ALA A 38 -13.93 12.51 4.57
C ALA A 38 -13.88 13.25 5.91
N LEU A 39 -14.68 12.82 6.90
CA LEU A 39 -14.67 13.38 8.25
C LEU A 39 -13.31 13.15 8.94
N ILE A 40 -12.71 11.97 8.84
CA ILE A 40 -11.36 11.71 9.34
C ILE A 40 -10.34 12.66 8.71
N ALA A 41 -10.46 12.96 7.43
CA ALA A 41 -9.59 13.90 6.73
C ALA A 41 -9.83 15.37 7.14
N GLY A 42 -10.87 15.66 7.93
CA GLY A 42 -11.28 17.02 8.28
C GLY A 42 -11.94 17.77 7.12
N LEU A 43 -12.58 17.03 6.20
CA LEU A 43 -13.21 17.54 4.99
C LEU A 43 -14.73 17.30 5.03
N SER A 44 -15.46 18.02 4.16
CA SER A 44 -16.89 17.77 3.98
C SER A 44 -17.17 16.33 3.54
N PRO A 45 -18.19 15.65 4.08
CA PRO A 45 -18.62 14.33 3.65
C PRO A 45 -18.82 14.20 2.14
N LEU A 46 -19.27 15.27 1.50
CA LEU A 46 -19.52 15.32 0.08
C LEU A 46 -18.27 15.12 -0.77
N THR A 47 -17.11 15.61 -0.30
CA THR A 47 -15.82 15.40 -0.99
C THR A 47 -15.41 13.91 -1.02
N GLY A 48 -15.74 13.16 0.03
CA GLY A 48 -15.54 11.71 0.08
C GLY A 48 -16.46 10.96 -0.86
N LEU A 49 -17.73 11.35 -0.90
CA LEU A 49 -18.71 10.75 -1.80
C LEU A 49 -18.38 11.02 -3.27
N TYR A 50 -17.97 12.25 -3.63
CA TYR A 50 -17.49 12.58 -4.96
C TYR A 50 -16.25 11.78 -5.34
N ALA A 51 -15.30 11.67 -4.42
CA ALA A 51 -14.12 10.83 -4.64
C ALA A 51 -14.51 9.37 -4.92
N ALA A 52 -15.40 8.79 -4.12
CA ALA A 52 -15.85 7.41 -4.30
C ALA A 52 -16.55 7.19 -5.66
N PHE A 53 -17.37 8.15 -6.11
CA PHE A 53 -18.01 8.12 -7.43
C PHE A 53 -16.95 8.18 -8.54
N ILE A 54 -16.07 9.20 -8.53
CA ILE A 54 -15.12 9.47 -9.61
C ILE A 54 -14.07 8.37 -9.70
N MET A 55 -13.49 8.01 -8.56
CA MET A 55 -12.52 6.89 -8.48
C MET A 55 -13.18 5.60 -8.97
N GLY A 56 -14.39 5.30 -8.49
CA GLY A 56 -15.14 4.11 -8.86
C GLY A 56 -15.40 4.01 -10.36
N ILE A 57 -15.94 5.06 -11.00
CA ILE A 57 -16.29 5.03 -12.41
C ILE A 57 -15.07 4.96 -13.33
N ILE A 58 -14.03 5.76 -13.05
CA ILE A 58 -12.84 5.83 -13.89
C ILE A 58 -12.05 4.52 -13.82
N THR A 59 -11.84 4.00 -12.62
CA THR A 59 -11.07 2.74 -12.47
C THR A 59 -11.85 1.52 -12.91
N ALA A 60 -13.18 1.49 -12.74
CA ALA A 60 -14.00 0.42 -13.29
C ALA A 60 -13.90 0.34 -14.83
N ILE A 61 -13.87 1.49 -15.52
CA ILE A 61 -13.78 1.55 -16.99
C ILE A 61 -12.34 1.31 -17.46
N PHE A 62 -11.36 2.05 -16.94
CA PHE A 62 -9.98 2.10 -17.44
C PHE A 62 -8.98 1.27 -16.65
N GLY A 63 -9.31 0.83 -15.43
CA GLY A 63 -8.43 0.08 -14.55
C GLY A 63 -7.86 -1.21 -15.14
N GLY A 64 -6.80 -1.68 -14.56
CA GLY A 64 -6.08 -2.89 -14.98
C GLY A 64 -6.76 -4.18 -14.56
N ARG A 65 -7.74 -4.12 -13.63
CA ARG A 65 -8.37 -5.29 -13.03
C ARG A 65 -9.90 -5.16 -12.98
N PRO A 66 -10.67 -5.97 -13.75
CA PRO A 66 -12.12 -6.07 -13.62
C PRO A 66 -12.53 -6.58 -12.24
N GLY A 67 -13.64 -6.08 -11.71
CA GLY A 67 -14.19 -6.49 -10.42
C GLY A 67 -13.53 -5.82 -9.20
N MET A 68 -12.45 -5.07 -9.39
CA MET A 68 -11.84 -4.25 -8.35
C MET A 68 -12.63 -2.95 -8.15
N ILE A 69 -12.76 -2.52 -6.92
CA ILE A 69 -13.49 -1.32 -6.51
C ILE A 69 -12.48 -0.30 -5.96
N SER A 70 -12.62 0.95 -6.40
CA SER A 70 -11.84 2.08 -5.90
C SER A 70 -12.77 3.16 -5.35
N GLY A 71 -12.28 3.91 -4.38
CA GLY A 71 -13.03 4.98 -3.73
C GLY A 71 -12.17 5.76 -2.76
N ALA A 72 -12.79 6.61 -1.94
CA ALA A 72 -12.13 7.25 -0.80
C ALA A 72 -11.66 6.16 0.18
N THR A 73 -10.43 6.28 0.70
CA THR A 73 -9.84 5.27 1.60
C THR A 73 -9.31 5.90 2.88
N GLY A 74 -9.30 5.09 3.96
CA GLY A 74 -8.78 5.51 5.25
C GLY A 74 -7.31 5.91 5.21
N ALA A 75 -6.50 5.21 4.42
CA ALA A 75 -5.09 5.51 4.28
C ALA A 75 -4.85 6.93 3.73
N ILE A 76 -5.61 7.32 2.70
CA ILE A 76 -5.52 8.67 2.11
C ILE A 76 -6.15 9.71 3.03
N ALA A 77 -7.25 9.38 3.71
CA ALA A 77 -7.89 10.26 4.69
C ALA A 77 -6.92 10.67 5.81
N VAL A 78 -6.14 9.73 6.35
CA VAL A 78 -5.13 10.01 7.38
C VAL A 78 -4.02 10.93 6.86
N VAL A 79 -3.59 10.77 5.61
CA VAL A 79 -2.60 11.67 4.99
C VAL A 79 -3.16 13.10 4.90
N PHE A 80 -4.41 13.24 4.49
CA PHE A 80 -5.05 14.56 4.42
C PHE A 80 -5.31 15.17 5.79
N PHE A 81 -5.62 14.36 6.80
CA PHE A 81 -5.66 14.85 8.18
C PHE A 81 -4.33 15.52 8.57
N GLY A 82 -3.19 14.91 8.22
CA GLY A 82 -1.87 15.49 8.41
C GLY A 82 -1.69 16.82 7.66
N LEU A 83 -2.09 16.89 6.38
CA LEU A 83 -2.03 18.12 5.58
C LEU A 83 -2.90 19.22 6.19
N VAL A 84 -4.14 18.92 6.53
CA VAL A 84 -5.10 19.85 7.15
C VAL A 84 -4.54 20.40 8.47
N THR A 85 -3.99 19.54 9.30
CA THR A 85 -3.35 19.94 10.57
C THR A 85 -2.16 20.86 10.33
N SER A 86 -1.29 20.55 9.37
CA SER A 86 -0.14 21.39 9.03
C SER A 86 -0.56 22.76 8.49
N LEU A 87 -1.59 22.81 7.64
CA LEU A 87 -2.13 24.07 7.13
C LEU A 87 -2.69 24.96 8.26
N LYS A 88 -3.42 24.39 9.21
CA LYS A 88 -3.94 25.11 10.37
C LYS A 88 -2.83 25.60 11.31
N GLN A 89 -1.71 24.88 11.41
CA GLN A 89 -0.55 25.32 12.21
C GLN A 89 0.17 26.49 11.55
N ILE A 90 0.30 26.51 10.21
CA ILE A 90 0.95 27.59 9.44
C ILE A 90 0.05 28.84 9.45
N ASN A 91 -1.23 28.67 9.19
CA ASN A 91 -2.22 29.75 9.19
C ASN A 91 -3.44 29.36 10.05
N PRO A 92 -3.51 29.76 11.32
CA PRO A 92 -4.65 29.45 12.19
C PRO A 92 -6.01 30.00 11.73
N ASN A 93 -5.99 31.00 10.83
CA ASN A 93 -7.20 31.64 10.30
C ASN A 93 -7.59 31.10 8.91
N ILE A 94 -6.96 30.03 8.44
CA ILE A 94 -7.25 29.43 7.13
C ILE A 94 -8.69 28.91 7.12
N THR A 95 -9.42 29.23 6.08
CA THR A 95 -10.80 28.77 5.91
C THR A 95 -10.88 27.31 5.48
N VAL A 96 -12.01 26.67 5.74
CA VAL A 96 -12.24 25.27 5.29
C VAL A 96 -12.20 25.17 3.76
N ASP A 97 -12.68 26.21 3.07
CA ASP A 97 -12.65 26.27 1.60
C ASP A 97 -11.21 26.32 1.08
N GLU A 98 -10.35 27.16 1.67
CA GLU A 98 -8.94 27.21 1.30
C GLU A 98 -8.23 25.87 1.56
N ILE A 99 -8.44 25.26 2.71
CA ILE A 99 -7.92 23.91 3.02
C ILE A 99 -8.31 22.92 1.93
N THR A 100 -9.57 22.96 1.54
CA THR A 100 -10.12 22.05 0.51
C THR A 100 -9.44 22.25 -0.84
N GLN A 101 -9.09 23.50 -1.23
CA GLN A 101 -8.33 23.79 -2.44
C GLN A 101 -6.92 23.18 -2.41
N TYR A 102 -6.22 23.26 -1.26
CA TYR A 102 -4.92 22.60 -1.09
C TYR A 102 -5.02 21.09 -1.21
N VAL A 103 -6.07 20.48 -0.66
CA VAL A 103 -6.32 19.03 -0.80
C VAL A 103 -6.55 18.65 -2.25
N PHE A 104 -7.38 19.38 -2.99
CA PHE A 104 -7.63 19.09 -4.40
C PHE A 104 -6.37 19.21 -5.25
N ALA A 105 -5.56 20.24 -5.03
CA ALA A 105 -4.27 20.38 -5.72
C ALA A 105 -3.32 19.22 -5.38
N THR A 106 -3.28 18.79 -4.12
CA THR A 106 -2.48 17.65 -3.68
C THR A 106 -2.93 16.35 -4.37
N VAL A 107 -4.24 16.13 -4.50
CA VAL A 107 -4.83 14.98 -5.20
C VAL A 107 -4.44 14.97 -6.68
N ILE A 108 -4.52 16.13 -7.35
CA ILE A 108 -4.12 16.25 -8.76
C ILE A 108 -2.63 15.93 -8.93
N LEU A 109 -1.78 16.49 -8.07
CA LEU A 109 -0.34 16.24 -8.10
C LEU A 109 -0.03 14.75 -7.82
N ALA A 110 -0.70 14.14 -6.87
CA ALA A 110 -0.58 12.71 -6.59
C ALA A 110 -0.98 11.86 -7.81
N GLY A 111 -2.06 12.23 -8.49
CA GLY A 111 -2.49 11.57 -9.71
C GLY A 111 -1.46 11.65 -10.84
N ILE A 112 -0.81 12.81 -11.00
CA ILE A 112 0.30 12.98 -11.98
C ILE A 112 1.45 12.04 -11.64
N ILE A 113 1.86 11.98 -10.37
CA ILE A 113 2.93 11.08 -9.90
C ILE A 113 2.56 9.62 -10.19
N GLN A 114 1.31 9.21 -9.93
CA GLN A 114 0.83 7.85 -10.20
C GLN A 114 0.84 7.50 -11.70
N ILE A 115 0.45 8.43 -12.58
CA ILE A 115 0.52 8.24 -14.04
C ILE A 115 1.98 8.03 -14.46
N ILE A 116 2.89 8.90 -13.99
CA ILE A 116 4.32 8.78 -14.29
C ILE A 116 4.84 7.42 -13.81
N ALA A 117 4.51 7.00 -12.58
CA ALA A 117 4.89 5.70 -12.05
C ALA A 117 4.35 4.53 -12.91
N GLY A 118 3.12 4.62 -13.39
CA GLY A 118 2.50 3.62 -14.27
C GLY A 118 3.19 3.53 -15.64
N ILE A 119 3.50 4.68 -16.26
CA ILE A 119 4.20 4.77 -17.56
C ILE A 119 5.63 4.24 -17.43
N LEU A 120 6.35 4.61 -16.38
CA LEU A 120 7.70 4.13 -16.09
C LEU A 120 7.72 2.66 -15.61
N LYS A 121 6.55 2.02 -15.51
CA LYS A 121 6.38 0.63 -15.06
C LYS A 121 6.96 0.39 -13.65
N LEU A 122 6.86 1.39 -12.78
CA LEU A 122 7.36 1.32 -11.41
C LEU A 122 6.55 0.37 -10.51
N GLY A 123 5.40 -0.13 -10.95
CA GLY A 123 4.67 -1.19 -10.26
C GLY A 123 5.51 -2.45 -9.96
N LYS A 124 6.62 -2.64 -10.67
CA LYS A 124 7.58 -3.72 -10.37
C LYS A 124 8.27 -3.53 -9.01
N PHE A 125 8.45 -2.29 -8.56
CA PHE A 125 9.09 -1.99 -7.27
C PHE A 125 8.24 -2.39 -6.06
N MET A 126 6.94 -2.63 -6.25
CA MET A 126 6.09 -3.23 -5.21
C MET A 126 6.61 -4.59 -4.71
N ARG A 127 7.34 -5.32 -5.55
CA ARG A 127 7.99 -6.57 -5.15
C ARG A 127 9.12 -6.38 -4.13
N LEU A 128 9.60 -5.14 -3.97
CA LEU A 128 10.65 -4.79 -3.01
C LEU A 128 10.10 -4.46 -1.62
N VAL A 129 8.77 -4.31 -1.48
CA VAL A 129 8.14 -4.06 -0.18
C VAL A 129 7.95 -5.41 0.53
N PRO A 130 8.71 -5.68 1.60
CA PRO A 130 8.61 -6.94 2.32
C PRO A 130 7.31 -7.02 3.14
N GLN A 131 6.81 -8.23 3.37
CA GLN A 131 5.59 -8.44 4.17
C GLN A 131 5.62 -7.79 5.56
N PRO A 132 6.71 -7.79 6.35
CA PRO A 132 6.75 -7.11 7.63
C PRO A 132 6.45 -5.61 7.55
N VAL A 133 6.89 -4.94 6.47
CA VAL A 133 6.58 -3.53 6.22
C VAL A 133 5.09 -3.33 5.95
N ILE A 134 4.49 -4.23 5.13
CA ILE A 134 3.05 -4.20 4.84
C ILE A 134 2.24 -4.41 6.11
N PHE A 135 2.60 -5.39 6.93
CA PHE A 135 1.93 -5.64 8.22
C PHE A 135 2.05 -4.44 9.16
N GLY A 136 3.25 -3.85 9.27
CA GLY A 136 3.45 -2.65 10.08
C GLY A 136 2.63 -1.45 9.60
N PHE A 137 2.56 -1.24 8.29
CA PHE A 137 1.75 -0.19 7.67
C PHE A 137 0.25 -0.39 7.94
N VAL A 138 -0.28 -1.58 7.67
CA VAL A 138 -1.72 -1.89 7.84
C VAL A 138 -2.14 -1.81 9.31
N ASN A 139 -1.30 -2.32 10.22
CA ASN A 139 -1.56 -2.23 11.65
C ASN A 139 -1.51 -0.79 12.16
N GLY A 140 -0.53 -0.01 11.70
CA GLY A 140 -0.44 1.42 12.03
C GLY A 140 -1.67 2.19 11.53
N LEU A 141 -2.10 1.94 10.30
CA LEU A 141 -3.31 2.52 9.72
C LEU A 141 -4.55 2.16 10.55
N ALA A 142 -4.73 0.89 10.90
CA ALA A 142 -5.85 0.44 11.71
C ALA A 142 -5.90 1.14 13.08
N ILE A 143 -4.74 1.29 13.73
CA ILE A 143 -4.64 2.02 15.01
C ILE A 143 -5.03 3.48 14.83
N ILE A 144 -4.56 4.17 13.78
CA ILE A 144 -4.92 5.58 13.54
C ILE A 144 -6.42 5.72 13.27
N ILE A 145 -7.02 4.84 12.45
CA ILE A 145 -8.47 4.84 12.21
C ILE A 145 -9.22 4.68 13.53
N PHE A 146 -8.79 3.77 14.40
CA PHE A 146 -9.40 3.59 15.72
C PHE A 146 -9.27 4.84 16.58
N LEU A 147 -8.06 5.40 16.68
CA LEU A 147 -7.82 6.60 17.50
C LEU A 147 -8.62 7.81 17.00
N SER A 148 -8.81 7.95 15.70
CA SER A 148 -9.63 9.03 15.13
C SER A 148 -11.10 8.92 15.52
N GLN A 149 -11.59 7.73 15.89
CA GLN A 149 -12.97 7.59 16.38
C GLN A 149 -13.15 8.10 17.81
N LEU A 150 -12.08 8.26 18.58
CA LEU A 150 -12.18 8.73 19.95
C LEU A 150 -12.70 10.18 20.05
N SER A 151 -12.44 11.01 19.03
CA SER A 151 -13.00 12.36 18.95
C SER A 151 -14.53 12.39 18.87
N GLN A 152 -15.16 11.30 18.41
CA GLN A 152 -16.62 11.21 18.35
C GLN A 152 -17.29 11.04 19.73
N PHE A 153 -16.50 10.77 20.76
CA PHE A 153 -16.96 10.68 22.16
C PHE A 153 -16.80 12.01 22.92
N THR A 154 -16.42 13.09 22.22
CA THR A 154 -16.40 14.45 22.79
C THR A 154 -17.70 15.19 22.48
N THR A 155 -18.00 16.24 23.24
CA THR A 155 -19.19 17.06 23.04
C THR A 155 -19.21 17.80 21.69
N ASP A 156 -18.05 18.08 21.16
CA ASP A 156 -17.85 18.61 19.80
C ASP A 156 -16.69 17.88 19.13
N SER A 157 -17.00 17.05 18.16
CA SER A 157 -15.99 16.27 17.43
C SER A 157 -15.08 17.10 16.52
N THR A 158 -15.42 18.39 16.31
CA THR A 158 -14.64 19.33 15.47
C THR A 158 -13.61 20.11 16.27
N ASP A 159 -13.78 20.21 17.61
CA ASP A 159 -12.83 20.87 18.51
C ASP A 159 -11.93 19.81 19.21
N PRO A 160 -10.62 19.80 18.95
CA PRO A 160 -9.68 18.88 19.60
C PRO A 160 -9.62 19.02 21.14
N ASN A 161 -10.05 20.16 21.67
CA ASN A 161 -10.04 20.44 23.12
C ASN A 161 -11.42 20.27 23.77
N ALA A 162 -12.43 19.83 23.01
CA ALA A 162 -13.75 19.62 23.56
C ALA A 162 -13.74 18.56 24.69
N PRO A 163 -14.49 18.78 25.77
CA PRO A 163 -14.58 17.81 26.85
C PRO A 163 -15.28 16.53 26.36
N TRP A 164 -14.93 15.41 26.97
CA TRP A 164 -15.63 14.14 26.72
C TRP A 164 -17.10 14.26 27.09
N MET A 165 -17.97 13.62 26.33
CA MET A 165 -19.36 13.43 26.70
C MET A 165 -19.44 12.86 28.10
N SER A 166 -20.44 13.25 28.88
CA SER A 166 -20.59 12.80 30.26
C SER A 166 -22.04 12.39 30.56
N GLY A 167 -22.21 11.59 31.61
CA GLY A 167 -23.54 11.19 32.08
C GLY A 167 -24.31 10.32 31.07
N GLN A 168 -25.61 10.56 30.95
CA GLN A 168 -26.52 9.74 30.16
C GLN A 168 -26.22 9.79 28.66
N GLU A 169 -25.78 10.91 28.16
CA GLU A 169 -25.43 11.10 26.74
C GLU A 169 -24.30 10.13 26.28
N LEU A 170 -23.23 10.02 27.08
CA LEU A 170 -22.15 9.09 26.82
C LEU A 170 -22.61 7.63 26.81
N TYR A 171 -23.45 7.25 27.79
CA TYR A 171 -23.94 5.86 27.86
C TYR A 171 -24.84 5.50 26.67
N ILE A 172 -25.68 6.43 26.24
CA ILE A 172 -26.53 6.25 25.04
C ILE A 172 -25.65 6.12 23.80
N PHE A 173 -24.69 7.03 23.62
CA PHE A 173 -23.78 7.00 22.46
C PHE A 173 -22.99 5.68 22.41
N ILE A 174 -22.38 5.25 23.52
CA ILE A 174 -21.69 3.96 23.62
C ILE A 174 -22.65 2.80 23.33
N GLY A 175 -23.85 2.82 23.87
CA GLY A 175 -24.86 1.80 23.62
C GLY A 175 -25.20 1.64 22.14
N LEU A 176 -25.38 2.75 21.43
CA LEU A 176 -25.63 2.77 19.99
C LEU A 176 -24.41 2.26 19.18
N VAL A 177 -23.20 2.71 19.54
CA VAL A 177 -21.93 2.25 18.92
C VAL A 177 -21.77 0.75 19.10
N VAL A 178 -21.91 0.23 20.31
CA VAL A 178 -21.78 -1.22 20.59
C VAL A 178 -22.86 -2.02 19.86
N THR A 179 -24.09 -1.50 19.79
CA THR A 179 -25.18 -2.15 19.05
C THR A 179 -24.85 -2.25 17.57
N ALA A 180 -24.33 -1.16 16.96
CA ALA A 180 -23.85 -1.19 15.57
C ALA A 180 -22.74 -2.25 15.37
N MET A 181 -21.75 -2.29 16.26
CA MET A 181 -20.67 -3.28 16.20
C MET A 181 -21.17 -4.72 16.31
N VAL A 182 -22.12 -4.98 17.23
CA VAL A 182 -22.71 -6.31 17.40
C VAL A 182 -23.46 -6.74 16.14
N ILE A 183 -24.20 -5.84 15.50
CA ILE A 183 -24.91 -6.15 14.24
C ILE A 183 -23.90 -6.45 13.13
N ILE A 184 -22.85 -5.63 12.98
CA ILE A 184 -21.82 -5.81 11.93
C ILE A 184 -21.08 -7.14 12.12
N TRP A 185 -20.79 -7.52 13.35
CA TRP A 185 -20.11 -8.79 13.66
C TRP A 185 -21.01 -10.01 13.58
N GLY A 186 -22.27 -9.88 14.02
CA GLY A 186 -23.20 -10.99 14.17
C GLY A 186 -23.95 -11.34 12.89
N LEU A 187 -24.39 -10.33 12.12
CA LEU A 187 -25.22 -10.53 10.93
C LEU A 187 -24.60 -11.45 9.88
N PRO A 188 -23.29 -11.36 9.55
CA PRO A 188 -22.67 -12.25 8.56
C PRO A 188 -22.65 -13.72 8.96
N LYS A 189 -22.86 -14.03 10.24
CA LYS A 189 -22.98 -15.41 10.75
C LYS A 189 -24.38 -16.00 10.51
N ILE A 190 -25.38 -15.11 10.38
CA ILE A 190 -26.79 -15.49 10.17
C ILE A 190 -27.11 -15.46 8.67
N THR A 191 -26.76 -14.36 8.00
CA THR A 191 -27.01 -14.16 6.57
C THR A 191 -25.90 -13.38 5.91
N LYS A 192 -25.58 -13.77 4.67
CA LYS A 192 -24.63 -13.07 3.80
C LYS A 192 -25.31 -12.29 2.67
N VAL A 193 -26.65 -12.32 2.65
CA VAL A 193 -27.43 -11.69 1.57
C VAL A 193 -27.50 -10.17 1.73
N VAL A 194 -27.49 -9.69 2.96
CA VAL A 194 -27.62 -8.24 3.27
C VAL A 194 -26.29 -7.70 3.82
N PRO A 195 -25.81 -6.55 3.32
CA PRO A 195 -24.58 -5.93 3.84
C PRO A 195 -24.72 -5.57 5.31
N ALA A 196 -23.84 -6.11 6.15
CA ALA A 196 -23.92 -5.93 7.61
C ALA A 196 -23.79 -4.46 8.03
N ALA A 197 -22.90 -3.72 7.38
CA ALA A 197 -22.69 -2.29 7.63
C ALA A 197 -23.98 -1.47 7.39
N LEU A 198 -24.64 -1.70 6.24
CA LEU A 198 -25.89 -1.02 5.93
C LEU A 198 -27.00 -1.38 6.92
N THR A 199 -27.11 -2.66 7.26
CA THR A 199 -28.12 -3.13 8.23
C THR A 199 -27.91 -2.50 9.60
N ALA A 200 -26.66 -2.39 10.06
CA ALA A 200 -26.34 -1.73 11.32
C ALA A 200 -26.74 -0.26 11.31
N ILE A 201 -26.41 0.47 10.25
CA ILE A 201 -26.76 1.88 10.10
C ILE A 201 -28.27 2.08 10.11
N LEU A 202 -29.02 1.29 9.32
CA LEU A 202 -30.47 1.37 9.26
C LEU A 202 -31.12 0.97 10.60
N ALA A 203 -30.58 -0.02 11.31
CA ALA A 203 -31.05 -0.42 12.61
C ALA A 203 -30.85 0.69 13.66
N ILE A 204 -29.65 1.29 13.71
CA ILE A 204 -29.38 2.41 14.62
C ILE A 204 -30.22 3.62 14.25
N PHE A 205 -30.36 3.94 12.96
CA PHE A 205 -31.26 4.99 12.51
C PHE A 205 -32.70 4.74 12.94
N GLY A 206 -33.19 3.50 12.80
CA GLY A 206 -34.53 3.12 13.28
C GLY A 206 -34.66 3.27 14.80
N ILE A 207 -33.69 2.81 15.59
CA ILE A 207 -33.69 2.96 17.05
C ILE A 207 -33.76 4.44 17.43
N VAL A 208 -32.89 5.27 16.87
CA VAL A 208 -32.83 6.70 17.14
C VAL A 208 -34.17 7.39 16.79
N TYR A 209 -34.72 7.05 15.61
CA TYR A 209 -35.98 7.65 15.15
C TYR A 209 -37.21 7.21 15.98
N PHE A 210 -37.35 5.90 16.28
CA PHE A 210 -38.53 5.39 17.01
C PHE A 210 -38.53 5.75 18.49
N PHE A 211 -37.34 5.86 19.11
CA PHE A 211 -37.22 6.20 20.55
C PHE A 211 -36.94 7.68 20.78
N ASP A 212 -36.96 8.50 19.72
CA ASP A 212 -36.70 9.95 19.76
C ASP A 212 -35.42 10.29 20.53
N ILE A 213 -34.35 9.54 20.26
CA ILE A 213 -33.06 9.71 20.92
C ILE A 213 -32.32 10.90 20.31
N SER A 214 -32.03 11.89 21.12
CA SER A 214 -31.19 13.02 20.73
C SER A 214 -29.73 12.57 20.58
N THR A 215 -29.20 12.57 19.37
CA THR A 215 -27.79 12.21 19.07
C THR A 215 -27.30 12.98 17.84
N THR A 216 -26.01 13.26 17.78
CA THR A 216 -25.39 13.96 16.66
C THR A 216 -25.58 13.17 15.37
N THR A 217 -25.99 13.85 14.30
CA THR A 217 -26.17 13.30 12.96
C THR A 217 -25.09 13.82 12.01
N VAL A 218 -24.98 13.20 10.84
CA VAL A 218 -24.04 13.66 9.79
C VAL A 218 -24.37 15.10 9.35
N GLY A 219 -25.66 15.45 9.27
CA GLY A 219 -26.12 16.78 8.89
C GLY A 219 -25.77 17.87 9.90
N ASP A 220 -25.59 17.53 11.18
CA ASP A 220 -25.15 18.48 12.22
C ASP A 220 -23.67 18.88 12.04
N ILE A 221 -22.87 18.00 11.41
CA ILE A 221 -21.45 18.26 11.14
C ILE A 221 -21.28 19.00 9.81
N ALA A 222 -21.95 18.54 8.75
CA ALA A 222 -21.87 19.18 7.45
C ALA A 222 -23.06 18.78 6.56
N SER A 223 -23.54 19.73 5.74
CA SER A 223 -24.58 19.44 4.75
C SER A 223 -24.03 18.59 3.60
N ILE A 224 -24.82 17.59 3.19
CA ILE A 224 -24.52 16.72 2.04
C ILE A 224 -25.38 17.10 0.83
N GLN A 225 -26.15 18.18 0.92
CA GLN A 225 -26.92 18.65 -0.21
C GLN A 225 -26.01 19.00 -1.38
N GLY A 226 -25.89 18.09 -2.34
CA GLY A 226 -25.04 18.19 -3.50
C GLY A 226 -25.73 17.69 -4.74
N GLY A 227 -25.24 18.15 -5.89
CA GLY A 227 -25.63 17.68 -7.20
C GLY A 227 -24.54 16.83 -7.84
N PHE A 228 -24.43 16.95 -9.15
CA PHE A 228 -23.28 16.41 -9.87
C PHE A 228 -21.99 17.08 -9.38
N PRO A 229 -20.86 16.34 -9.23
CA PRO A 229 -19.60 16.91 -8.78
C PRO A 229 -19.21 18.16 -9.57
N PRO A 230 -19.08 19.34 -8.92
CA PRO A 230 -18.77 20.57 -9.63
C PRO A 230 -17.32 20.54 -10.10
N PHE A 231 -17.08 21.07 -11.31
CA PHE A 231 -15.73 21.29 -11.78
C PHE A 231 -15.10 22.44 -10.99
N ASN A 232 -13.97 22.17 -10.36
CA ASN A 232 -13.21 23.14 -9.58
C ASN A 232 -11.73 23.05 -9.95
N LEU A 233 -11.18 24.13 -10.48
CA LEU A 233 -9.74 24.25 -10.64
C LEU A 233 -9.19 24.82 -9.33
N PRO A 234 -8.28 24.11 -8.64
CA PRO A 234 -7.77 24.57 -7.35
C PRO A 234 -7.17 25.97 -7.43
N SER A 235 -7.71 26.90 -6.65
CA SER A 235 -7.29 28.30 -6.57
C SER A 235 -6.25 28.50 -5.46
N ILE A 236 -5.07 27.88 -5.61
CA ILE A 236 -3.95 28.05 -4.70
C ILE A 236 -2.83 28.84 -5.36
N PRO A 237 -1.99 29.57 -4.59
CA PRO A 237 -0.82 30.25 -5.14
C PRO A 237 0.11 29.25 -5.82
N LEU A 238 0.45 29.48 -7.10
CA LEU A 238 1.43 28.67 -7.83
C LEU A 238 2.85 29.15 -7.48
N SER A 239 3.27 28.95 -6.24
CA SER A 239 4.60 29.29 -5.75
C SER A 239 5.41 28.03 -5.42
N LEU A 240 6.72 28.18 -5.32
CA LEU A 240 7.60 27.10 -4.89
C LEU A 240 7.27 26.67 -3.45
N GLU A 241 6.95 27.62 -2.59
CA GLU A 241 6.54 27.36 -1.20
C GLU A 241 5.30 26.47 -1.12
N THR A 242 4.30 26.77 -1.95
CA THR A 242 3.09 25.93 -2.04
C THR A 242 3.43 24.53 -2.52
N LEU A 243 4.31 24.42 -3.52
CA LEU A 243 4.75 23.12 -4.03
C LEU A 243 5.52 22.33 -2.95
N GLU A 244 6.44 22.97 -2.24
CA GLU A 244 7.19 22.37 -1.12
C GLU A 244 6.26 21.88 -0.01
N LEU A 245 5.16 22.59 0.24
CA LEU A 245 4.16 22.21 1.23
C LEU A 245 3.36 20.98 0.78
N ILE A 246 2.82 20.98 -0.45
CA ILE A 246 1.90 19.90 -0.91
C ILE A 246 2.62 18.68 -1.48
N PHE A 247 3.84 18.83 -2.00
CA PHE A 247 4.56 17.74 -2.68
C PHE A 247 4.83 16.53 -1.78
N PRO A 248 5.26 16.66 -0.53
CA PRO A 248 5.42 15.51 0.36
C PRO A 248 4.13 14.72 0.52
N TYR A 249 3.01 15.40 0.77
CA TYR A 249 1.70 14.78 0.91
C TYR A 249 1.23 14.14 -0.40
N ALA A 250 1.43 14.80 -1.54
CA ALA A 250 1.11 14.24 -2.85
C ALA A 250 1.93 12.98 -3.16
N ALA A 251 3.20 12.98 -2.84
CA ALA A 251 4.07 11.81 -2.99
C ALA A 251 3.61 10.64 -2.08
N ILE A 252 3.19 10.96 -0.85
CA ILE A 252 2.64 10.00 0.10
C ILE A 252 1.33 9.40 -0.45
N VAL A 253 0.38 10.25 -0.84
CA VAL A 253 -0.92 9.81 -1.42
C VAL A 253 -0.67 8.93 -2.66
N ALA A 254 0.24 9.35 -3.54
CA ALA A 254 0.60 8.57 -4.72
C ALA A 254 1.20 7.20 -4.35
N GLY A 255 2.15 7.18 -3.43
CA GLY A 255 2.82 5.96 -2.98
C GLY A 255 1.86 4.99 -2.29
N VAL A 256 1.14 5.47 -1.27
CA VAL A 256 0.16 4.68 -0.51
C VAL A 256 -0.94 4.17 -1.44
N GLY A 257 -1.50 5.06 -2.28
CA GLY A 257 -2.55 4.68 -3.21
C GLY A 257 -2.12 3.62 -4.22
N LEU A 258 -0.87 3.68 -4.72
CA LEU A 258 -0.32 2.63 -5.59
C LEU A 258 -0.09 1.32 -4.84
N ILE A 259 0.46 1.38 -3.63
CA ILE A 259 0.69 0.20 -2.79
C ILE A 259 -0.64 -0.53 -2.54
N GLU A 260 -1.64 0.18 -2.04
CA GLU A 260 -2.95 -0.39 -1.71
C GLU A 260 -3.66 -0.93 -2.95
N SER A 261 -3.60 -0.20 -4.08
CA SER A 261 -4.21 -0.64 -5.34
C SER A 261 -3.54 -1.89 -5.92
N LEU A 262 -2.21 -1.97 -5.88
CA LEU A 262 -1.49 -3.14 -6.40
C LEU A 262 -1.61 -4.35 -5.45
N LEU A 263 -1.72 -4.14 -4.14
CA LEU A 263 -2.04 -5.20 -3.19
C LEU A 263 -3.45 -5.75 -3.43
N THR A 264 -4.43 -4.87 -3.57
CA THR A 264 -5.81 -5.25 -3.90
C THR A 264 -5.86 -6.06 -5.20
N LEU A 265 -5.15 -5.59 -6.24
CA LEU A 265 -5.04 -6.31 -7.51
C LEU A 265 -4.48 -7.71 -7.33
N ASN A 266 -3.39 -7.87 -6.55
CA ASN A 266 -2.77 -9.17 -6.31
C ASN A 266 -3.71 -10.13 -5.55
N ILE A 267 -4.42 -9.63 -4.52
CA ILE A 267 -5.40 -10.42 -3.76
C ILE A 267 -6.53 -10.90 -4.69
N ILE A 268 -7.05 -10.02 -5.55
CA ILE A 268 -8.10 -10.39 -6.50
C ILE A 268 -7.57 -11.37 -7.55
N ASP A 269 -6.34 -11.21 -8.03
CA ASP A 269 -5.68 -12.14 -8.95
C ASP A 269 -5.58 -13.54 -8.35
N GLU A 270 -5.20 -13.63 -7.07
CA GLU A 270 -5.08 -14.88 -6.34
C GLU A 270 -6.43 -15.58 -6.16
N ILE A 271 -7.46 -14.85 -5.71
CA ILE A 271 -8.82 -15.40 -5.50
C ILE A 271 -9.46 -15.86 -6.81
N THR A 272 -9.27 -15.09 -7.88
CA THR A 272 -9.92 -15.38 -9.18
C THR A 272 -9.08 -16.23 -10.11
N GLN A 273 -7.82 -16.55 -9.74
CA GLN A 273 -6.85 -17.29 -10.55
C GLN A 273 -6.66 -16.68 -11.95
N THR A 274 -6.72 -15.36 -12.04
CA THR A 274 -6.52 -14.60 -13.28
C THR A 274 -5.54 -13.46 -13.03
N ARG A 275 -4.96 -12.87 -14.06
CA ARG A 275 -3.90 -11.87 -13.91
C ARG A 275 -4.38 -10.48 -14.35
N GLY A 276 -4.29 -9.51 -13.46
CA GLY A 276 -4.50 -8.08 -13.72
C GLY A 276 -3.26 -7.42 -14.35
N ARG A 277 -3.42 -6.15 -14.74
CA ARG A 277 -2.36 -5.34 -15.35
C ARG A 277 -2.01 -4.18 -14.42
N GLY A 278 -1.02 -4.38 -13.52
CA GLY A 278 -0.65 -3.41 -12.49
C GLY A 278 -0.26 -2.02 -13.03
N ASN A 279 0.50 -1.94 -14.13
CA ASN A 279 0.87 -0.64 -14.71
C ASN A 279 -0.35 0.10 -15.30
N LYS A 280 -1.30 -0.64 -15.90
CA LYS A 280 -2.55 -0.05 -16.39
C LYS A 280 -3.41 0.44 -15.22
N GLU A 281 -3.40 -0.29 -14.12
CA GLU A 281 -4.07 0.10 -12.88
C GLU A 281 -3.48 1.39 -12.32
N ALA A 282 -2.16 1.50 -12.22
CA ALA A 282 -1.48 2.70 -11.74
C ALA A 282 -1.84 3.95 -12.57
N VAL A 283 -1.86 3.82 -13.90
CA VAL A 283 -2.29 4.93 -14.77
C VAL A 283 -3.76 5.29 -14.57
N ALA A 284 -4.63 4.29 -14.42
CA ALA A 284 -6.06 4.54 -14.21
C ALA A 284 -6.34 5.19 -12.85
N GLN A 285 -5.66 4.75 -11.80
CA GLN A 285 -5.73 5.36 -10.46
C GLN A 285 -5.26 6.82 -10.50
N GLY A 286 -4.15 7.10 -11.20
CA GLY A 286 -3.66 8.46 -11.38
C GLY A 286 -4.63 9.35 -12.14
N ALA A 287 -5.21 8.87 -13.25
CA ALA A 287 -6.22 9.60 -14.00
C ALA A 287 -7.49 9.86 -13.16
N ALA A 288 -7.92 8.87 -12.37
CA ALA A 288 -9.05 8.98 -11.47
C ALA A 288 -8.79 10.03 -10.37
N ASN A 289 -7.58 10.07 -9.80
CA ASN A 289 -7.20 11.06 -8.80
C ASN A 289 -7.15 12.48 -9.40
N ILE A 290 -6.59 12.66 -10.60
CA ILE A 290 -6.63 13.97 -11.27
C ILE A 290 -8.07 14.44 -11.47
N LEU A 291 -8.95 13.58 -12.00
CA LEU A 291 -10.35 13.93 -12.20
C LEU A 291 -11.09 14.14 -10.88
N SER A 292 -10.74 13.38 -9.83
CA SER A 292 -11.29 13.58 -8.49
C SER A 292 -10.95 14.97 -7.94
N GLY A 293 -9.69 15.38 -7.99
CA GLY A 293 -9.28 16.71 -7.55
C GLY A 293 -9.93 17.85 -8.38
N LEU A 294 -10.13 17.65 -9.69
CA LEU A 294 -10.81 18.62 -10.54
C LEU A 294 -12.33 18.66 -10.34
N LEU A 295 -12.93 17.62 -9.81
CA LEU A 295 -14.36 17.46 -9.57
C LEU A 295 -14.69 17.43 -8.07
N SER A 296 -13.96 18.20 -7.29
CA SER A 296 -14.20 18.42 -5.86
C SER A 296 -14.20 17.16 -4.98
N GLY A 297 -13.46 16.12 -5.38
CA GLY A 297 -13.27 14.90 -4.61
C GLY A 297 -11.90 14.84 -3.95
N MET A 298 -11.84 14.23 -2.76
CA MET A 298 -10.61 14.05 -1.98
C MET A 298 -9.64 12.99 -2.54
N GLY A 299 -9.93 12.42 -3.71
CA GLY A 299 -9.12 11.32 -4.24
C GLY A 299 -9.33 9.99 -3.52
N GLY A 300 -8.52 9.01 -3.90
CA GLY A 300 -8.67 7.68 -3.35
C GLY A 300 -7.74 6.65 -3.98
N CYS A 301 -8.02 5.39 -3.70
CA CYS A 301 -7.34 4.24 -4.29
C CYS A 301 -8.25 3.00 -4.29
N ALA A 302 -7.72 1.85 -4.71
CA ALA A 302 -8.49 0.61 -4.66
C ALA A 302 -8.67 0.14 -3.21
N MET A 303 -9.86 -0.34 -2.92
CA MET A 303 -10.30 -0.76 -1.59
C MET A 303 -10.35 -2.28 -1.52
N ILE A 304 -9.55 -2.89 -0.65
CA ILE A 304 -9.52 -4.37 -0.48
C ILE A 304 -10.90 -4.88 -0.06
N GLY A 305 -11.50 -4.29 0.99
CA GLY A 305 -12.77 -4.73 1.56
C GLY A 305 -13.91 -4.76 0.54
N GLN A 306 -14.13 -3.64 -0.17
CA GLN A 306 -15.19 -3.50 -1.17
C GLN A 306 -14.94 -4.37 -2.40
N SER A 307 -13.68 -4.52 -2.80
CA SER A 307 -13.31 -5.44 -3.87
C SER A 307 -13.61 -6.89 -3.50
N LEU A 308 -13.34 -7.29 -2.25
CA LEU A 308 -13.69 -8.61 -1.75
C LEU A 308 -15.20 -8.83 -1.66
N ILE A 309 -15.97 -7.83 -1.21
CA ILE A 309 -17.44 -7.88 -1.22
C ILE A 309 -17.93 -8.10 -2.65
N ASN A 310 -17.43 -7.32 -3.62
CA ASN A 310 -17.81 -7.43 -5.01
C ASN A 310 -17.53 -8.84 -5.59
N ILE A 311 -16.31 -9.33 -5.39
CA ILE A 311 -15.89 -10.67 -5.89
C ILE A 311 -16.62 -11.81 -5.17
N SER A 312 -16.83 -11.72 -3.86
CA SER A 312 -17.56 -12.75 -3.09
C SER A 312 -19.06 -12.78 -3.44
N SER A 313 -19.63 -11.66 -3.87
CA SER A 313 -20.99 -11.58 -4.42
C SER A 313 -21.11 -12.15 -5.83
N GLY A 314 -20.00 -12.60 -6.43
CA GLY A 314 -19.97 -13.27 -7.73
C GLY A 314 -19.62 -12.38 -8.91
N ALA A 315 -19.34 -11.09 -8.70
CA ALA A 315 -18.89 -10.18 -9.76
C ALA A 315 -17.51 -10.61 -10.31
N ARG A 316 -17.34 -10.48 -11.62
CA ARG A 316 -16.08 -10.82 -12.32
C ARG A 316 -15.75 -9.83 -13.43
N ALA A 317 -16.71 -8.97 -13.79
CA ALA A 317 -16.59 -8.00 -14.88
C ALA A 317 -16.43 -6.57 -14.35
N ARG A 318 -16.39 -5.61 -15.27
CA ARG A 318 -16.30 -4.17 -14.95
C ARG A 318 -17.66 -3.57 -14.60
N LEU A 319 -18.74 -4.24 -14.98
CA LEU A 319 -20.10 -3.72 -14.86
C LEU A 319 -20.49 -3.47 -13.42
N SER A 320 -20.10 -4.32 -12.49
CA SER A 320 -20.40 -4.13 -11.06
C SER A 320 -19.80 -2.85 -10.50
N GLY A 321 -18.55 -2.53 -10.84
CA GLY A 321 -17.91 -1.27 -10.44
C GLY A 321 -18.59 -0.03 -11.07
N ILE A 322 -19.00 -0.13 -12.34
CA ILE A 322 -19.74 0.94 -13.03
C ILE A 322 -21.11 1.16 -12.36
N VAL A 323 -21.82 0.07 -12.07
CA VAL A 323 -23.12 0.13 -11.36
C VAL A 323 -22.95 0.72 -9.97
N ALA A 324 -21.92 0.30 -9.23
CA ALA A 324 -21.63 0.85 -7.91
C ALA A 324 -21.42 2.37 -7.96
N ALA A 325 -20.61 2.85 -8.89
CA ALA A 325 -20.32 4.28 -9.04
C ALA A 325 -21.58 5.07 -9.44
N ILE A 326 -22.34 4.59 -10.42
CA ILE A 326 -23.58 5.26 -10.87
C ILE A 326 -24.61 5.31 -9.74
N MET A 327 -24.80 4.21 -9.01
CA MET A 327 -25.73 4.18 -7.89
C MET A 327 -25.30 5.12 -6.76
N LEU A 328 -23.98 5.23 -6.52
CA LEU A 328 -23.47 6.21 -5.56
C LEU A 328 -23.84 7.65 -5.97
N LEU A 329 -23.68 8.00 -7.25
CA LEU A 329 -24.09 9.30 -7.75
C LEU A 329 -25.60 9.53 -7.58
N VAL A 330 -26.42 8.52 -7.86
CA VAL A 330 -27.88 8.58 -7.64
C VAL A 330 -28.20 8.85 -6.17
N PHE A 331 -27.49 8.18 -5.24
CA PHE A 331 -27.66 8.43 -3.82
C PHE A 331 -27.24 9.85 -3.41
N ILE A 332 -26.16 10.39 -3.98
CA ILE A 332 -25.74 11.78 -3.72
C ILE A 332 -26.83 12.77 -4.19
N MET A 333 -27.39 12.55 -5.38
CA MET A 333 -28.35 13.48 -5.97
C MET A 333 -29.75 13.42 -5.34
N PHE A 334 -30.18 12.25 -4.91
CA PHE A 334 -31.56 12.02 -4.46
C PHE A 334 -31.68 11.54 -3.02
N GLY A 335 -30.59 11.04 -2.44
CA GLY A 335 -30.57 10.45 -1.09
C GLY A 335 -29.90 11.32 -0.02
N SER A 336 -29.47 12.53 -0.34
CA SER A 336 -28.71 13.41 0.58
C SER A 336 -29.44 13.64 1.89
N SER A 337 -30.74 13.94 1.85
CA SER A 337 -31.56 14.16 3.05
C SER A 337 -31.68 12.95 3.96
N LEU A 338 -31.52 11.75 3.42
CA LEU A 338 -31.47 10.50 4.22
C LEU A 338 -30.10 10.31 4.85
N ILE A 339 -29.04 10.60 4.10
CA ILE A 339 -27.65 10.47 4.58
C ILE A 339 -27.39 11.49 5.71
N GLU A 340 -27.88 12.72 5.61
CA GLU A 340 -27.76 13.75 6.65
C GLU A 340 -28.36 13.31 7.99
N LYS A 341 -29.42 12.50 7.97
CA LYS A 341 -30.08 11.99 9.19
C LYS A 341 -29.38 10.79 9.83
N LEU A 342 -28.29 10.30 9.25
CA LEU A 342 -27.56 9.14 9.80
C LEU A 342 -26.92 9.51 11.15
N PRO A 343 -27.17 8.73 12.22
CA PRO A 343 -26.53 8.95 13.52
C PRO A 343 -25.01 8.73 13.45
N MET A 344 -24.23 9.66 14.00
CA MET A 344 -22.77 9.52 14.07
C MET A 344 -22.34 8.27 14.85
N ALA A 345 -23.09 7.86 15.86
CA ALA A 345 -22.85 6.61 16.58
C ALA A 345 -22.81 5.37 15.67
N ALA A 346 -23.65 5.33 14.62
CA ALA A 346 -23.65 4.22 13.66
C ALA A 346 -22.37 4.20 12.83
N LEU A 347 -21.91 5.37 12.36
CA LEU A 347 -20.67 5.51 11.59
C LEU A 347 -19.44 5.23 12.46
N THR A 348 -19.42 5.69 13.69
CA THR A 348 -18.35 5.41 14.67
C THR A 348 -18.24 3.90 14.93
N GLY A 349 -19.36 3.21 15.16
CA GLY A 349 -19.39 1.76 15.32
C GLY A 349 -18.87 1.02 14.07
N LEU A 350 -19.27 1.50 12.90
CA LEU A 350 -18.77 0.98 11.62
C LEU A 350 -17.25 1.15 11.51
N MET A 351 -16.73 2.36 11.77
CA MET A 351 -15.30 2.65 11.63
C MET A 351 -14.44 1.89 12.65
N ILE A 352 -14.92 1.68 13.86
CA ILE A 352 -14.25 0.80 14.83
C ILE A 352 -14.19 -0.64 14.28
N MET A 353 -15.27 -1.14 13.69
CA MET A 353 -15.27 -2.48 13.08
C MET A 353 -14.37 -2.55 11.85
N VAL A 354 -14.30 -1.49 11.04
CA VAL A 354 -13.35 -1.38 9.92
C VAL A 354 -11.91 -1.41 10.43
N SER A 355 -11.60 -0.67 11.49
CA SER A 355 -10.28 -0.69 12.13
C SER A 355 -9.90 -2.10 12.60
N ILE A 356 -10.79 -2.79 13.32
CA ILE A 356 -10.58 -4.17 13.78
C ILE A 356 -10.38 -5.13 12.59
N GLY A 357 -11.15 -4.94 11.51
CA GLY A 357 -11.06 -5.75 10.29
C GLY A 357 -9.83 -5.45 9.45
N THR A 358 -9.34 -4.21 9.47
CA THR A 358 -8.12 -3.78 8.76
C THR A 358 -6.86 -4.28 9.49
N PHE A 359 -6.92 -4.39 10.82
CA PHE A 359 -5.79 -4.85 11.61
C PHE A 359 -5.38 -6.27 11.21
N GLU A 360 -4.10 -6.48 10.88
CA GLU A 360 -3.56 -7.77 10.45
C GLU A 360 -3.25 -8.68 11.65
N TRP A 361 -4.28 -9.38 12.14
CA TRP A 361 -4.19 -10.27 13.30
C TRP A 361 -3.23 -11.44 13.11
N ALA A 362 -2.92 -11.80 11.85
CA ALA A 362 -1.93 -12.82 11.56
C ALA A 362 -0.53 -12.39 12.03
N SER A 363 -0.24 -11.10 12.07
CA SER A 363 1.02 -10.56 12.56
C SER A 363 1.31 -10.98 14.01
N PHE A 364 0.29 -11.00 14.87
CA PHE A 364 0.44 -11.48 16.26
C PHE A 364 0.61 -13.00 16.36
N ARG A 365 -0.14 -13.76 15.55
CA ARG A 365 -0.06 -15.23 15.58
C ARG A 365 1.28 -15.76 15.09
N THR A 366 1.91 -15.02 14.18
CA THR A 366 3.20 -15.37 13.59
C THR A 366 4.39 -14.74 14.31
N PHE A 367 4.16 -13.87 15.30
CA PHE A 367 5.19 -13.12 16.03
C PHE A 367 6.34 -14.00 16.55
N ASN A 368 6.01 -15.15 17.13
CA ASN A 368 7.00 -16.10 17.64
C ASN A 368 7.63 -16.99 16.55
N ARG A 369 7.12 -16.94 15.32
CA ARG A 369 7.58 -17.75 14.18
C ARG A 369 8.33 -16.93 13.14
N MET A 370 8.23 -15.61 13.21
CA MET A 370 8.95 -14.69 12.33
C MET A 370 10.40 -14.51 12.78
N PRO A 371 11.34 -14.23 11.85
CA PRO A 371 12.67 -13.74 12.23
C PRO A 371 12.54 -12.49 13.11
N LYS A 372 13.39 -12.36 14.11
CA LYS A 372 13.37 -11.20 15.03
C LYS A 372 13.53 -9.87 14.29
N SER A 373 14.31 -9.86 13.22
CA SER A 373 14.49 -8.72 12.33
C SER A 373 13.18 -8.24 11.72
N ASP A 374 12.35 -9.17 11.23
CA ASP A 374 11.06 -8.86 10.60
C ASP A 374 10.07 -8.29 11.62
N VAL A 375 10.08 -8.82 12.84
CA VAL A 375 9.29 -8.29 13.96
C VAL A 375 9.71 -6.85 14.27
N ILE A 376 11.01 -6.56 14.33
CA ILE A 376 11.53 -5.20 14.59
C ILE A 376 11.08 -4.25 13.47
N VAL A 377 11.21 -4.66 12.21
CA VAL A 377 10.76 -3.86 11.06
C VAL A 377 9.27 -3.56 11.16
N MET A 378 8.45 -4.57 11.41
CA MET A 378 6.99 -4.41 11.54
C MET A 378 6.63 -3.45 12.67
N LEU A 379 7.21 -3.62 13.86
CA LEU A 379 6.96 -2.75 15.02
C LEU A 379 7.44 -1.32 14.77
N ALA A 380 8.62 -1.14 14.15
CA ALA A 380 9.15 0.17 13.81
C ALA A 380 8.22 0.90 12.83
N VAL A 381 7.77 0.23 11.77
CA VAL A 381 6.82 0.81 10.80
C VAL A 381 5.50 1.17 11.48
N THR A 382 4.94 0.27 12.32
CA THR A 382 3.71 0.55 13.07
C THR A 382 3.89 1.79 13.97
N LEU A 383 4.97 1.83 14.74
CA LEU A 383 5.23 2.92 15.69
C LEU A 383 5.43 4.26 14.97
N ILE A 384 6.23 4.27 13.91
CA ILE A 384 6.45 5.48 13.08
C ILE A 384 5.14 5.96 12.48
N THR A 385 4.31 5.04 11.98
CA THR A 385 2.98 5.37 11.43
C THR A 385 2.09 6.05 12.48
N VAL A 386 2.02 5.48 13.67
CA VAL A 386 1.13 5.98 14.75
C VAL A 386 1.65 7.27 15.38
N LEU A 387 2.96 7.38 15.64
CA LEU A 387 3.52 8.55 16.34
C LEU A 387 3.73 9.75 15.43
N LEU A 388 4.20 9.53 14.20
CA LEU A 388 4.48 10.62 13.27
C LEU A 388 3.32 10.92 12.33
N HIS A 389 2.27 10.12 12.32
CA HIS A 389 1.14 10.21 11.40
C HIS A 389 1.57 10.28 9.92
N ASN A 390 2.77 9.74 9.62
CA ASN A 390 3.38 9.80 8.30
C ASN A 390 3.61 8.39 7.74
N LEU A 391 2.58 7.91 7.04
CA LEU A 391 2.55 6.55 6.48
C LEU A 391 3.67 6.30 5.46
N ALA A 392 4.01 7.31 4.63
CA ALA A 392 5.03 7.11 3.61
C ALA A 392 6.43 7.03 4.20
N LEU A 393 6.74 7.91 5.17
CA LEU A 393 8.01 7.85 5.88
C LEU A 393 8.17 6.49 6.57
N ALA A 394 7.09 5.99 7.20
CA ALA A 394 7.08 4.69 7.84
C ALA A 394 7.41 3.56 6.86
N VAL A 395 6.73 3.53 5.69
CA VAL A 395 6.98 2.50 4.67
C VAL A 395 8.39 2.63 4.08
N LEU A 396 8.83 3.86 3.75
CA LEU A 396 10.16 4.10 3.20
C LEU A 396 11.25 3.62 4.16
N LEU A 397 11.17 4.03 5.42
CA LEU A 397 12.13 3.60 6.45
C LEU A 397 12.06 2.09 6.68
N GLY A 398 10.84 1.52 6.68
CA GLY A 398 10.66 0.08 6.80
C GLY A 398 11.32 -0.71 5.67
N VAL A 399 11.17 -0.27 4.43
CA VAL A 399 11.83 -0.87 3.26
C VAL A 399 13.35 -0.74 3.36
N VAL A 400 13.86 0.44 3.75
CA VAL A 400 15.30 0.66 3.93
C VAL A 400 15.86 -0.26 5.03
N ILE A 401 15.21 -0.31 6.19
CA ILE A 401 15.64 -1.18 7.30
C ILE A 401 15.61 -2.65 6.85
N ALA A 402 14.54 -3.10 6.21
CA ALA A 402 14.42 -4.47 5.72
C ALA A 402 15.50 -4.82 4.69
N ALA A 403 15.81 -3.89 3.77
CA ALA A 403 16.88 -4.08 2.80
C ALA A 403 18.28 -4.17 3.46
N LEU A 404 18.53 -3.35 4.49
CA LEU A 404 19.76 -3.40 5.27
C LEU A 404 19.89 -4.73 6.04
N VAL A 405 18.81 -5.17 6.68
CA VAL A 405 18.75 -6.46 7.38
C VAL A 405 19.01 -7.61 6.41
N PHE A 406 18.32 -7.60 5.26
CA PHE A 406 18.53 -8.61 4.22
C PHE A 406 19.99 -8.63 3.73
N SER A 407 20.59 -7.46 3.50
CA SER A 407 22.00 -7.34 3.11
C SER A 407 22.93 -7.91 4.18
N TRP A 408 22.68 -7.57 5.45
CA TRP A 408 23.46 -8.04 6.59
C TRP A 408 23.39 -9.56 6.78
N ASP A 409 22.19 -10.13 6.66
CA ASP A 409 22.00 -11.59 6.79
C ASP A 409 22.65 -12.36 5.63
N ASN A 410 22.62 -11.80 4.41
CA ASN A 410 23.30 -12.40 3.27
C ASN A 410 24.82 -12.25 3.35
N ALA A 411 25.33 -11.17 3.93
CA ALA A 411 26.76 -10.95 4.15
C ALA A 411 27.39 -12.08 5.00
N LYS A 412 26.65 -12.58 5.99
CA LYS A 412 27.11 -13.66 6.88
C LYS A 412 26.98 -15.07 6.27
N ARG A 413 26.27 -15.21 5.16
CA ARG A 413 25.98 -16.53 4.56
C ARG A 413 27.09 -17.07 3.68
N ILE A 414 28.11 -16.26 3.35
CA ILE A 414 29.23 -16.74 2.54
C ILE A 414 30.02 -17.79 3.31
N ARG A 415 30.19 -18.95 2.71
CA ARG A 415 30.89 -20.11 3.27
C ARG A 415 31.88 -20.65 2.25
N ALA A 416 32.89 -21.35 2.71
CA ALA A 416 33.84 -22.07 1.88
C ALA A 416 34.03 -23.49 2.39
N ARG A 417 33.78 -24.48 1.55
CA ARG A 417 34.22 -25.86 1.78
C ARG A 417 35.64 -25.98 1.26
N LYS A 418 36.53 -26.60 2.03
CA LYS A 418 37.94 -26.71 1.73
C LYS A 418 38.32 -28.17 1.65
N HIS A 419 39.01 -28.57 0.58
CA HIS A 419 39.61 -29.90 0.45
C HIS A 419 40.88 -29.83 -0.39
N ILE A 420 41.76 -30.82 -0.24
CA ILE A 420 42.93 -31.00 -1.07
C ILE A 420 42.67 -32.25 -1.92
N ASP A 421 42.90 -32.17 -3.21
CA ASP A 421 42.72 -33.29 -4.10
C ASP A 421 43.97 -34.23 -4.10
N LYS A 422 43.91 -35.29 -4.94
CA LYS A 422 44.98 -36.28 -5.01
C LYS A 422 46.27 -35.71 -5.62
N ASP A 423 46.15 -34.62 -6.36
CA ASP A 423 47.29 -33.95 -7.02
C ASP A 423 47.89 -32.84 -6.13
N GLY A 424 47.40 -32.69 -4.92
CA GLY A 424 47.87 -31.70 -3.94
C GLY A 424 47.32 -30.31 -4.13
N VAL A 425 46.32 -30.11 -4.99
CA VAL A 425 45.67 -28.82 -5.26
C VAL A 425 44.61 -28.56 -4.19
N LYS A 426 44.56 -27.35 -3.65
CA LYS A 426 43.56 -26.96 -2.69
C LYS A 426 42.37 -26.29 -3.34
N HIS A 427 41.18 -26.84 -3.07
CA HIS A 427 39.92 -26.35 -3.56
C HIS A 427 39.19 -25.57 -2.48
N TYR A 428 38.72 -24.38 -2.81
CA TYR A 428 37.79 -23.53 -2.07
C TYR A 428 36.47 -23.47 -2.81
N GLU A 429 35.51 -24.30 -2.45
CA GLU A 429 34.16 -24.24 -2.99
C GLU A 429 33.39 -23.16 -2.23
N ILE A 430 33.04 -22.06 -2.92
CA ILE A 430 32.38 -20.90 -2.32
C ILE A 430 30.87 -21.04 -2.41
N TYR A 431 30.18 -20.84 -1.32
CA TYR A 431 28.72 -20.85 -1.22
C TYR A 431 28.20 -19.47 -0.80
N GLY A 432 27.15 -19.02 -1.47
CA GLY A 432 26.54 -17.72 -1.19
C GLY A 432 27.10 -16.57 -2.03
N PRO A 433 26.40 -15.42 -2.08
CA PRO A 433 26.79 -14.32 -2.95
C PRO A 433 28.00 -13.56 -2.43
N LEU A 434 28.95 -13.28 -3.33
CA LEU A 434 30.08 -12.39 -3.07
C LEU A 434 29.71 -10.97 -3.50
N PHE A 435 29.62 -10.05 -2.55
CA PHE A 435 29.26 -8.65 -2.72
C PHE A 435 29.91 -7.79 -1.61
N PHE A 436 29.78 -6.47 -1.68
CA PHE A 436 30.45 -5.54 -0.76
C PHE A 436 30.32 -5.93 0.74
N GLY A 437 29.15 -6.43 1.15
CA GLY A 437 28.89 -6.80 2.55
C GLY A 437 29.58 -8.10 2.99
N SER A 438 29.89 -9.02 2.07
CA SER A 438 30.47 -10.33 2.38
C SER A 438 31.99 -10.41 2.23
N ILE A 439 32.65 -9.34 1.80
CA ILE A 439 34.09 -9.32 1.50
C ILE A 439 34.95 -9.71 2.71
N SER A 440 34.67 -9.16 3.90
CA SER A 440 35.46 -9.49 5.11
C SER A 440 35.40 -10.96 5.42
N VAL A 441 34.19 -11.52 5.41
CA VAL A 441 33.97 -12.95 5.69
C VAL A 441 34.58 -13.84 4.59
N PHE A 442 34.55 -13.39 3.33
CA PHE A 442 35.19 -14.08 2.21
C PHE A 442 36.71 -14.14 2.39
N ASN A 443 37.36 -13.00 2.69
CA ASN A 443 38.81 -12.92 2.87
C ASN A 443 39.33 -13.78 4.04
N GLU A 444 38.53 -13.93 5.10
CA GLU A 444 38.86 -14.78 6.27
C GLU A 444 38.87 -16.28 5.94
N LYS A 445 38.31 -16.70 4.78
CA LYS A 445 38.31 -18.12 4.40
C LYS A 445 39.67 -18.61 3.92
N PHE A 446 40.56 -17.72 3.46
CA PHE A 446 41.81 -18.07 2.82
C PHE A 446 42.99 -17.95 3.78
N ASP A 447 43.85 -18.95 3.73
CA ASP A 447 45.13 -18.96 4.46
C ASP A 447 46.29 -19.03 3.46
N VAL A 448 46.63 -17.86 2.91
CA VAL A 448 47.61 -17.73 1.82
C VAL A 448 48.96 -18.33 2.18
N GLN A 449 49.35 -18.30 3.45
CA GLN A 449 50.68 -18.83 3.91
C GLN A 449 50.66 -20.36 4.00
N ALA A 450 49.63 -20.94 4.58
CA ALA A 450 49.53 -22.38 4.81
C ALA A 450 49.06 -23.19 3.58
N ASP A 451 48.51 -22.52 2.54
CA ASP A 451 48.00 -23.19 1.35
C ASP A 451 49.11 -23.72 0.44
N PRO A 452 48.88 -24.79 -0.35
CA PRO A 452 49.83 -25.31 -1.32
C PRO A 452 50.06 -24.34 -2.50
N THR A 453 50.95 -24.70 -3.42
CA THR A 453 51.36 -23.89 -4.57
C THR A 453 50.18 -23.63 -5.54
N ASP A 454 49.31 -24.63 -5.70
CA ASP A 454 48.19 -24.57 -6.63
C ASP A 454 46.85 -24.54 -5.85
N VAL A 455 46.04 -23.50 -6.10
CA VAL A 455 44.78 -23.24 -5.41
C VAL A 455 43.67 -22.98 -6.46
N ILE A 456 42.53 -23.58 -6.26
CA ILE A 456 41.33 -23.38 -7.07
C ILE A 456 40.23 -22.77 -6.19
N ILE A 457 39.64 -21.67 -6.64
CA ILE A 457 38.48 -21.07 -6.04
C ILE A 457 37.28 -21.31 -6.95
N ASP A 458 36.35 -22.13 -6.49
CA ASP A 458 35.18 -22.57 -7.26
C ASP A 458 33.93 -21.79 -6.88
N PHE A 459 33.30 -21.17 -7.87
CA PHE A 459 32.07 -20.38 -7.75
C PHE A 459 30.82 -21.10 -8.27
N ALA A 460 30.83 -22.44 -8.39
CA ALA A 460 29.68 -23.20 -8.85
C ALA A 460 28.39 -22.88 -8.07
N GLU A 461 28.52 -22.69 -6.75
CA GLU A 461 27.40 -22.38 -5.82
C GLU A 461 27.44 -20.92 -5.34
N SER A 462 28.17 -20.04 -6.05
CA SER A 462 28.36 -18.66 -5.68
C SER A 462 28.22 -17.73 -6.88
N ARG A 463 28.07 -16.44 -6.61
CA ARG A 463 27.96 -15.41 -7.65
C ARG A 463 28.70 -14.14 -7.23
N VAL A 464 29.48 -13.60 -8.15
CA VAL A 464 30.10 -12.28 -8.02
C VAL A 464 29.05 -11.23 -8.41
N VAL A 465 28.71 -10.31 -7.50
CA VAL A 465 27.53 -9.45 -7.66
C VAL A 465 27.88 -8.01 -8.02
N ASP A 466 28.99 -7.47 -7.48
CA ASP A 466 29.34 -6.06 -7.62
C ASP A 466 30.86 -5.81 -7.82
N MET A 467 31.23 -4.55 -8.04
CA MET A 467 32.63 -4.13 -8.23
C MET A 467 33.51 -4.39 -7.01
N SER A 468 32.95 -4.30 -5.80
CA SER A 468 33.69 -4.56 -4.57
C SER A 468 34.07 -6.04 -4.46
N ALA A 469 33.20 -6.93 -4.95
CA ALA A 469 33.50 -8.36 -5.05
C ALA A 469 34.64 -8.63 -6.07
N ILE A 470 34.68 -7.92 -7.20
CA ILE A 470 35.76 -8.03 -8.17
C ILE A 470 37.09 -7.58 -7.56
N GLU A 471 37.08 -6.45 -6.86
CA GLU A 471 38.28 -5.96 -6.16
C GLU A 471 38.78 -6.95 -5.10
N ALA A 472 37.86 -7.60 -4.36
CA ALA A 472 38.21 -8.63 -3.40
C ALA A 472 38.86 -9.85 -4.08
N LEU A 473 38.35 -10.27 -5.26
CA LEU A 473 38.96 -11.34 -6.04
C LEU A 473 40.35 -10.96 -6.54
N ASN A 474 40.53 -9.76 -7.04
CA ASN A 474 41.84 -9.29 -7.45
C ASN A 474 42.83 -9.27 -6.27
N LYS A 475 42.44 -8.72 -5.14
CA LYS A 475 43.30 -8.67 -3.96
C LYS A 475 43.68 -10.06 -3.46
N ILE A 476 42.78 -11.03 -3.47
CA ILE A 476 43.11 -12.39 -3.04
C ILE A 476 44.02 -13.09 -4.04
N THR A 477 43.76 -12.96 -5.35
CA THR A 477 44.62 -13.53 -6.39
C THR A 477 46.03 -12.91 -6.38
N GLU A 478 46.14 -11.60 -6.13
CA GLU A 478 47.41 -10.89 -6.02
C GLU A 478 48.22 -11.37 -4.78
N ARG A 479 47.56 -11.52 -3.62
CA ARG A 479 48.21 -12.06 -2.40
C ARG A 479 48.80 -13.46 -2.62
N TYR A 480 48.11 -14.35 -3.35
CA TYR A 480 48.64 -15.65 -3.70
C TYR A 480 49.82 -15.54 -4.68
N ARG A 481 49.73 -14.64 -5.67
CA ARG A 481 50.79 -14.38 -6.65
C ARG A 481 52.05 -13.85 -5.94
N GLU A 482 51.91 -12.90 -5.01
CA GLU A 482 53.02 -12.39 -4.19
C GLU A 482 53.67 -13.48 -3.31
N ALA A 483 52.88 -14.46 -2.86
CA ALA A 483 53.37 -15.63 -2.12
C ALA A 483 53.99 -16.70 -3.08
N GLY A 484 54.11 -16.44 -4.36
CA GLY A 484 54.64 -17.38 -5.35
C GLY A 484 53.73 -18.56 -5.65
N LYS A 485 52.42 -18.43 -5.41
CA LYS A 485 51.41 -19.47 -5.58
C LYS A 485 50.49 -19.16 -6.72
N LYS A 486 49.91 -20.21 -7.35
CA LYS A 486 49.00 -20.08 -8.49
C LYS A 486 47.54 -20.21 -8.00
N VAL A 487 46.70 -19.27 -8.43
CA VAL A 487 45.24 -19.32 -8.16
C VAL A 487 44.48 -19.35 -9.45
N GLN A 488 43.50 -20.24 -9.54
CA GLN A 488 42.58 -20.35 -10.66
C GLN A 488 41.14 -20.20 -10.16
N LEU A 489 40.36 -19.36 -10.82
CA LEU A 489 38.91 -19.25 -10.58
C LEU A 489 38.17 -20.17 -11.54
N LYS A 490 37.25 -20.99 -11.00
CA LYS A 490 36.42 -21.90 -11.79
C LYS A 490 34.93 -21.57 -11.64
N HIS A 491 34.17 -22.02 -12.63
CA HIS A 491 32.71 -21.99 -12.65
C HIS A 491 32.10 -20.58 -12.48
N LEU A 492 32.74 -19.57 -13.08
CA LEU A 492 32.20 -18.22 -13.13
C LEU A 492 31.01 -18.16 -14.06
N SER A 493 29.86 -17.65 -13.57
CA SER A 493 28.66 -17.49 -14.39
C SER A 493 28.90 -16.49 -15.54
N LYS A 494 28.07 -16.57 -16.61
CA LYS A 494 28.14 -15.60 -17.72
C LYS A 494 28.03 -14.14 -17.25
N ASP A 495 27.21 -13.88 -16.23
CA ASP A 495 27.07 -12.54 -15.65
C ASP A 495 28.34 -12.14 -14.89
N CYS A 496 28.94 -13.06 -14.14
CA CYS A 496 30.22 -12.83 -13.46
C CYS A 496 31.34 -12.55 -14.46
N SER A 497 31.44 -13.38 -15.50
CA SER A 497 32.43 -13.20 -16.58
C SER A 497 32.25 -11.87 -17.30
N ARG A 498 31.02 -11.47 -17.58
CA ARG A 498 30.70 -10.16 -18.17
C ARG A 498 31.08 -8.99 -17.25
N LEU A 499 30.82 -9.14 -15.95
CA LEU A 499 31.19 -8.14 -14.95
C LEU A 499 32.70 -7.99 -14.87
N LEU A 500 33.46 -9.11 -14.82
CA LEU A 500 34.90 -9.13 -14.82
C LEU A 500 35.48 -8.49 -16.08
N LYS A 501 35.00 -8.86 -17.27
CA LYS A 501 35.45 -8.26 -18.57
C LYS A 501 35.19 -6.75 -18.63
N ASN A 502 34.11 -6.26 -18.04
CA ASN A 502 33.86 -4.83 -17.97
C ASN A 502 34.81 -4.13 -16.98
N ALA A 503 35.23 -4.83 -15.95
CA ALA A 503 36.15 -4.32 -14.93
C ALA A 503 37.60 -4.26 -15.40
N GLU A 504 38.05 -5.13 -16.35
CA GLU A 504 39.39 -5.11 -16.95
C GLU A 504 39.77 -3.76 -17.56
N LYS A 505 38.80 -2.93 -17.90
CA LYS A 505 39.01 -1.57 -18.41
C LYS A 505 39.37 -0.55 -17.31
N ILE A 506 39.15 -0.91 -16.06
CA ILE A 506 39.27 -0.01 -14.90
C ILE A 506 40.30 -0.52 -13.90
N ILE A 507 40.36 -1.84 -13.70
CA ILE A 507 41.25 -2.53 -12.76
C ILE A 507 41.89 -3.73 -13.43
N ASP A 508 43.06 -4.13 -12.96
CA ASP A 508 43.79 -5.30 -13.48
C ASP A 508 43.12 -6.59 -12.93
N VAL A 509 42.46 -7.36 -13.78
CA VAL A 509 41.69 -8.55 -13.39
C VAL A 509 42.53 -9.80 -13.63
N ASN A 510 43.04 -10.42 -12.56
CA ASN A 510 43.92 -11.59 -12.58
C ASN A 510 43.17 -12.92 -12.51
N VAL A 511 42.11 -13.09 -13.26
CA VAL A 511 41.25 -14.27 -13.13
C VAL A 511 41.20 -15.08 -14.40
N MET A 512 41.25 -16.40 -14.25
CA MET A 512 41.06 -17.34 -15.35
C MET A 512 39.69 -17.97 -15.25
N GLU A 513 38.89 -17.86 -16.31
CA GLU A 513 37.54 -18.41 -16.39
C GLU A 513 37.59 -19.87 -16.87
N ASP A 514 36.73 -20.73 -16.33
CA ASP A 514 36.52 -22.06 -16.86
C ASP A 514 35.57 -21.98 -18.08
N PRO A 515 36.05 -22.22 -19.31
CA PRO A 515 35.23 -22.07 -20.52
C PRO A 515 34.16 -23.16 -20.68
N THR A 516 34.20 -24.21 -19.86
CA THR A 516 33.27 -25.34 -19.97
C THR A 516 32.02 -25.18 -19.15
N TYR A 517 32.00 -24.25 -18.18
CA TYR A 517 30.84 -24.01 -17.32
C TYR A 517 29.69 -23.31 -18.05
N LYS A 518 28.51 -23.92 -18.03
CA LYS A 518 27.29 -23.36 -18.57
C LYS A 518 26.27 -23.20 -17.44
N LEU A 519 26.03 -22.00 -17.03
CA LEU A 519 24.88 -21.69 -16.16
C LEU A 519 23.57 -21.76 -16.96
N VAL A 520 22.56 -22.38 -16.38
CA VAL A 520 21.19 -22.21 -16.84
C VAL A 520 20.84 -20.75 -16.62
N SER A 521 20.70 -19.99 -17.71
CA SER A 521 20.35 -18.57 -17.61
C SER A 521 18.94 -18.46 -17.07
N ASP A 522 18.78 -17.95 -15.87
CA ASP A 522 17.50 -17.42 -15.39
C ASP A 522 17.14 -16.19 -16.22
N GLN A 523 16.55 -16.40 -17.38
CA GLN A 523 15.82 -15.35 -18.05
C GLN A 523 14.58 -15.10 -17.24
N LEU A 524 14.66 -14.12 -16.36
CA LEU A 524 13.48 -13.51 -15.73
C LEU A 524 12.66 -12.87 -16.85
N SER A 525 11.70 -13.64 -17.38
CA SER A 525 10.67 -13.18 -18.32
C SER A 525 9.72 -12.18 -17.66
#